data_cbf789dee54b223dac12134f50f0457e
#
_entry.id   cbf789dee54b223dac12134f50f0457e
#
_cell.length_a   1.000
_cell.length_b   1.000
_cell.length_c   1.000
_cell.angle_alpha   90.00
_cell.angle_beta   90.00
_cell.angle_gamma   90.00
#
_symmetry.space_group_name_H-M   'P 1'
#
loop_
_entity.id
_entity.type
_entity.pdbx_description
1 polymer ?
#
loop_
_entity_poly.entity_id
_entity_poly.type
_entity_poly.pdbx_seq_one_letter_code
_entity_poly.pdbx_strand_id
1 'polypeptide(L)'
;QELRQSIGFIPQKAMLFGGTIAENIRYGKKDASMEEVVHAAKVAQAYDFIMEKGGFEELITENATNVSGGQRQRLSIARALIRRPDVYIFDDSFSALDFKTDAKLRGELKKETKEAIVMIVAQRISSIVDADRIVVLNEGSVVGIGTHQELMKGCQIYREIALSQLSEEELANA
;
A
#
# COMPACT_ATOMS: atom_id res chain seq x y z
N GLN A 1 -1.10 -24.46 0.73
CA GLN A 1 0.07 -23.71 0.18
C GLN A 1 -0.32 -22.82 -1.00
N GLU A 2 -1.17 -23.29 -1.92
CA GLU A 2 -1.58 -22.53 -3.13
C GLU A 2 -2.22 -21.18 -2.83
N LEU A 3 -3.19 -21.12 -1.90
CA LEU A 3 -3.84 -19.84 -1.52
C LEU A 3 -2.83 -18.78 -1.05
N ARG A 4 -1.80 -19.15 -0.30
CA ARG A 4 -0.78 -18.18 0.16
C ARG A 4 0.11 -17.67 -0.98
N GLN A 5 0.22 -18.41 -2.07
CA GLN A 5 0.97 -17.97 -3.24
C GLN A 5 0.19 -16.92 -4.03
N SER A 6 -1.14 -17.00 -4.04
CA SER A 6 -2.02 -16.03 -4.69
C SER A 6 -2.23 -14.74 -3.89
N ILE A 7 -1.72 -14.63 -2.66
CA ILE A 7 -1.91 -13.44 -1.82
C ILE A 7 -0.59 -12.71 -1.60
N GLY A 8 -0.56 -11.42 -1.92
CA GLY A 8 0.47 -10.46 -1.52
C GLY A 8 0.00 -9.67 -0.29
N PHE A 9 0.57 -9.96 0.88
CA PHE A 9 0.23 -9.27 2.12
C PHE A 9 1.27 -8.20 2.46
N ILE A 10 0.81 -6.99 2.69
CA ILE A 10 1.62 -5.84 3.06
C ILE A 10 1.20 -5.41 4.48
N PRO A 11 2.00 -5.73 5.51
CA PRO A 11 1.64 -5.47 6.89
C PRO A 11 1.76 -3.98 7.25
N GLN A 12 1.06 -3.56 8.28
CA GLN A 12 1.12 -2.22 8.86
C GLN A 12 2.56 -1.84 9.26
N LYS A 13 3.28 -2.77 9.89
CA LYS A 13 4.71 -2.59 10.23
C LYS A 13 5.56 -3.38 9.25
N ALA A 14 6.15 -2.66 8.30
CA ALA A 14 7.06 -3.24 7.33
C ALA A 14 8.30 -3.83 7.99
N MET A 15 8.60 -5.09 7.68
CA MET A 15 9.81 -5.78 8.10
C MET A 15 10.75 -5.95 6.91
N LEU A 16 12.00 -5.57 7.10
CA LEU A 16 13.10 -5.81 6.16
C LEU A 16 14.13 -6.72 6.81
N PHE A 17 14.88 -7.41 5.99
CA PHE A 17 15.96 -8.30 6.41
C PHE A 17 17.31 -7.63 6.17
N GLY A 18 18.33 -8.03 6.93
CA GLY A 18 19.72 -7.69 6.62
C GLY A 18 20.10 -8.21 5.23
N GLY A 19 20.81 -7.41 4.45
CA GLY A 19 21.17 -7.69 3.07
C GLY A 19 20.91 -6.50 2.15
N THR A 20 21.05 -6.66 0.84
CA THR A 20 20.87 -5.56 -0.10
C THR A 20 19.40 -5.16 -0.27
N ILE A 21 19.16 -3.97 -0.80
CA ILE A 21 17.81 -3.52 -1.19
C ILE A 21 17.24 -4.47 -2.24
N ALA A 22 18.04 -4.90 -3.24
CA ALA A 22 17.63 -5.84 -4.27
C ALA A 22 17.19 -7.19 -3.67
N GLU A 23 17.95 -7.74 -2.73
CA GLU A 23 17.61 -8.98 -2.03
C GLU A 23 16.31 -8.85 -1.24
N ASN A 24 16.12 -7.71 -0.57
CA ASN A 24 14.88 -7.44 0.15
C ASN A 24 13.66 -7.43 -0.77
N ILE A 25 13.74 -6.89 -1.97
CA ILE A 25 12.65 -6.92 -2.96
C ILE A 25 12.48 -8.35 -3.52
N ARG A 26 13.59 -9.01 -3.90
CA ARG A 26 13.60 -10.39 -4.41
C ARG A 26 13.12 -11.43 -3.41
N TYR A 27 13.02 -11.09 -2.14
CA TYR A 27 12.38 -11.99 -1.16
C TYR A 27 10.95 -12.35 -1.55
N GLY A 28 10.27 -11.49 -2.30
CA GLY A 28 8.95 -11.77 -2.89
C GLY A 28 8.99 -12.78 -4.05
N LYS A 29 10.05 -12.74 -4.87
CA LYS A 29 10.28 -13.60 -6.05
C LYS A 29 11.79 -13.79 -6.22
N LYS A 30 12.33 -14.92 -5.81
CA LYS A 30 13.79 -15.18 -5.72
C LYS A 30 14.54 -15.08 -7.05
N ASP A 31 13.89 -15.51 -8.12
CA ASP A 31 14.41 -15.56 -9.49
C ASP A 31 14.08 -14.29 -10.31
N ALA A 32 13.61 -13.24 -9.65
CA ALA A 32 13.27 -11.99 -10.33
C ALA A 32 14.49 -11.35 -10.98
N SER A 33 14.34 -10.93 -12.24
CA SER A 33 15.36 -10.15 -12.95
C SER A 33 15.57 -8.78 -12.32
N MET A 34 16.69 -8.14 -12.64
CA MET A 34 16.92 -6.76 -12.17
C MET A 34 15.89 -5.78 -12.73
N GLU A 35 15.41 -6.01 -13.94
CA GLU A 35 14.35 -5.20 -14.55
C GLU A 35 13.04 -5.30 -13.77
N GLU A 36 12.65 -6.50 -13.32
CA GLU A 36 11.48 -6.70 -12.46
C GLU A 36 11.64 -6.02 -11.10
N VAL A 37 12.84 -6.07 -10.52
CA VAL A 37 13.17 -5.38 -9.25
C VAL A 37 13.02 -3.87 -9.40
N VAL A 38 13.60 -3.31 -10.47
CA VAL A 38 13.53 -1.87 -10.78
C VAL A 38 12.08 -1.45 -11.04
N HIS A 39 11.32 -2.25 -11.80
CA HIS A 39 9.90 -1.97 -12.07
C HIS A 39 9.09 -1.92 -10.76
N ALA A 40 9.19 -2.95 -9.93
CA ALA A 40 8.50 -3.01 -8.64
C ALA A 40 8.87 -1.82 -7.72
N ALA A 41 10.15 -1.42 -7.72
CA ALA A 41 10.62 -0.26 -6.97
C ALA A 41 10.03 1.07 -7.50
N LYS A 42 9.88 1.22 -8.82
CA LYS A 42 9.26 2.41 -9.45
C LYS A 42 7.78 2.49 -9.09
N VAL A 43 7.03 1.42 -9.24
CA VAL A 43 5.60 1.35 -8.88
C VAL A 43 5.43 1.68 -7.40
N ALA A 44 6.26 1.12 -6.52
CA ALA A 44 6.25 1.39 -5.08
C ALA A 44 6.77 2.78 -4.69
N GLN A 45 7.12 3.66 -5.64
CA GLN A 45 7.72 4.99 -5.40
C GLN A 45 9.01 4.90 -4.57
N ALA A 46 9.74 3.79 -4.70
CA ALA A 46 10.98 3.53 -3.97
C ALA A 46 12.24 3.87 -4.76
N TYR A 47 12.15 3.94 -6.08
CA TYR A 47 13.30 4.05 -6.99
C TYR A 47 14.22 5.24 -6.67
N ASP A 48 13.64 6.43 -6.49
CA ASP A 48 14.42 7.66 -6.33
C ASP A 48 15.28 7.60 -5.06
N PHE A 49 14.68 7.25 -3.91
CA PHE A 49 15.46 7.15 -2.67
C PHE A 49 16.47 5.99 -2.69
N ILE A 50 16.21 4.91 -3.45
CA ILE A 50 17.17 3.82 -3.63
C ILE A 50 18.42 4.35 -4.34
N MET A 51 18.22 5.13 -5.41
CA MET A 51 19.33 5.72 -6.16
C MET A 51 20.11 6.76 -5.34
N GLU A 52 19.42 7.58 -4.55
CA GLU A 52 20.03 8.54 -3.62
C GLU A 52 20.87 7.86 -2.54
N LYS A 53 20.54 6.64 -2.15
CA LYS A 53 21.27 5.85 -1.13
C LYS A 53 22.50 5.10 -1.66
N GLY A 54 22.68 5.02 -2.97
CA GLY A 54 23.79 4.27 -3.58
C GLY A 54 23.34 3.12 -4.49
N GLY A 55 22.01 2.96 -4.68
CA GLY A 55 21.45 1.98 -5.59
C GLY A 55 20.95 0.71 -4.93
N PHE A 56 20.65 -0.28 -5.73
CA PHE A 56 20.02 -1.53 -5.30
C PHE A 56 20.93 -2.46 -4.51
N GLU A 57 22.25 -2.28 -4.60
CA GLU A 57 23.24 -3.05 -3.83
C GLU A 57 23.51 -2.43 -2.44
N GLU A 58 22.91 -1.28 -2.12
CA GLU A 58 23.01 -0.67 -0.80
C GLU A 58 22.45 -1.60 0.27
N LEU A 59 23.19 -1.71 1.38
CA LEU A 59 22.86 -2.63 2.46
C LEU A 59 21.79 -2.07 3.42
N ILE A 60 20.80 -2.88 3.70
CA ILE A 60 19.89 -2.68 4.81
C ILE A 60 20.49 -3.34 6.05
N THR A 61 20.63 -2.55 7.11
CA THR A 61 21.16 -3.06 8.39
C THR A 61 20.15 -3.98 9.07
N GLU A 62 20.62 -4.81 10.00
CA GLU A 62 19.74 -5.53 10.91
C GLU A 62 18.79 -4.54 11.60
N ASN A 63 17.49 -4.88 11.68
CA ASN A 63 16.41 -4.00 12.15
C ASN A 63 16.12 -2.77 11.26
N ALA A 64 16.75 -2.65 10.11
CA ALA A 64 16.50 -1.60 9.10
C ALA A 64 16.58 -0.17 9.67
N THR A 65 17.54 0.09 10.55
CA THR A 65 17.72 1.40 11.22
C THR A 65 18.21 2.50 10.27
N ASN A 66 18.80 2.12 9.14
CA ASN A 66 19.32 3.03 8.12
C ASN A 66 18.29 3.45 7.06
N VAL A 67 17.01 3.09 7.24
CA VAL A 67 15.89 3.51 6.38
C VAL A 67 14.75 4.06 7.21
N SER A 68 14.07 5.10 6.70
CA SER A 68 12.88 5.67 7.36
C SER A 68 11.69 4.70 7.33
N GLY A 69 10.66 4.97 8.16
CA GLY A 69 9.42 4.19 8.17
C GLY A 69 8.75 4.13 6.80
N GLY A 70 8.63 5.28 6.11
CA GLY A 70 8.07 5.34 4.76
C GLY A 70 8.93 4.63 3.70
N GLN A 71 10.27 4.68 3.83
CA GLN A 71 11.17 3.92 2.94
C GLN A 71 11.01 2.41 3.15
N ARG A 72 10.95 1.95 4.41
CA ARG A 72 10.67 0.54 4.73
C ARG A 72 9.35 0.07 4.14
N GLN A 73 8.31 0.88 4.29
CA GLN A 73 6.97 0.55 3.78
C GLN A 73 6.98 0.41 2.26
N ARG A 74 7.61 1.34 1.54
CA ARG A 74 7.72 1.28 0.08
C ARG A 74 8.51 0.05 -0.40
N LEU A 75 9.58 -0.35 0.30
CA LEU A 75 10.29 -1.60 -0.01
C LEU A 75 9.45 -2.85 0.26
N SER A 76 8.64 -2.84 1.33
CA SER A 76 7.69 -3.92 1.61
C SER A 76 6.60 -4.03 0.52
N ILE A 77 6.12 -2.90 0.01
CA ILE A 77 5.18 -2.85 -1.12
C ILE A 77 5.84 -3.39 -2.39
N ALA A 78 7.07 -2.97 -2.73
CA ALA A 78 7.82 -3.47 -3.88
C ALA A 78 8.00 -5.00 -3.82
N ARG A 79 8.28 -5.55 -2.62
CA ARG A 79 8.37 -6.99 -2.36
C ARG A 79 7.07 -7.75 -2.65
N ALA A 80 5.93 -7.14 -2.36
CA ALA A 80 4.64 -7.76 -2.66
C ALA A 80 4.31 -7.65 -4.16
N LEU A 81 4.60 -6.51 -4.78
CA LEU A 81 4.33 -6.25 -6.20
C LEU A 81 5.10 -7.17 -7.13
N ILE A 82 6.38 -7.47 -6.83
CA ILE A 82 7.22 -8.31 -7.69
C ILE A 82 6.68 -9.73 -7.86
N ARG A 83 5.82 -10.18 -6.93
CA ARG A 83 5.17 -11.51 -6.99
C ARG A 83 4.00 -11.56 -7.98
N ARG A 84 3.38 -10.40 -8.30
CA ARG A 84 2.16 -10.30 -9.10
C ARG A 84 1.07 -11.28 -8.64
N PRO A 85 0.64 -11.24 -7.38
CA PRO A 85 -0.39 -12.13 -6.86
C PRO A 85 -1.77 -11.74 -7.37
N ASP A 86 -2.74 -12.68 -7.30
CA ASP A 86 -4.14 -12.43 -7.66
C ASP A 86 -4.88 -11.51 -6.66
N VAL A 87 -4.40 -11.49 -5.41
CA VAL A 87 -4.99 -10.69 -4.32
C VAL A 87 -3.90 -9.92 -3.58
N TYR A 88 -4.06 -8.61 -3.47
CA TYR A 88 -3.25 -7.76 -2.60
C TYR A 88 -4.03 -7.39 -1.34
N ILE A 89 -3.38 -7.47 -0.18
CA ILE A 89 -3.93 -7.02 1.09
C ILE A 89 -2.98 -5.98 1.69
N PHE A 90 -3.42 -4.73 1.77
CA PHE A 90 -2.71 -3.62 2.39
C PHE A 90 -3.30 -3.37 3.78
N ASP A 91 -2.56 -3.72 4.83
CA ASP A 91 -2.98 -3.52 6.20
C ASP A 91 -2.41 -2.20 6.73
N ASP A 92 -3.20 -1.13 6.66
CA ASP A 92 -2.83 0.26 7.04
C ASP A 92 -1.46 0.71 6.50
N SER A 93 -1.13 0.23 5.30
CA SER A 93 0.23 0.30 4.74
C SER A 93 0.59 1.68 4.19
N PHE A 94 -0.37 2.59 4.08
CA PHE A 94 -0.17 3.93 3.52
C PHE A 94 0.01 5.00 4.61
N SER A 95 -0.31 4.71 5.86
CA SER A 95 -0.27 5.66 6.98
C SER A 95 1.13 6.23 7.27
N ALA A 96 2.18 5.45 6.97
CA ALA A 96 3.58 5.87 7.13
C ALA A 96 4.10 6.77 5.99
N LEU A 97 3.30 7.02 4.96
CA LEU A 97 3.68 7.81 3.79
C LEU A 97 3.16 9.25 3.90
N ASP A 98 3.92 10.18 3.33
CA ASP A 98 3.42 11.53 3.09
C ASP A 98 2.34 11.55 1.99
N PHE A 99 1.47 12.54 2.01
CA PHE A 99 0.32 12.62 1.10
C PHE A 99 0.69 12.56 -0.38
N LYS A 100 1.80 13.20 -0.78
CA LYS A 100 2.23 13.25 -2.19
C LYS A 100 2.71 11.88 -2.66
N THR A 101 3.50 11.20 -1.83
CA THR A 101 3.99 9.85 -2.11
C THR A 101 2.85 8.84 -2.11
N ASP A 102 1.91 8.92 -1.16
CA ASP A 102 0.71 8.08 -1.10
C ASP A 102 -0.15 8.22 -2.36
N ALA A 103 -0.47 9.45 -2.79
CA ALA A 103 -1.28 9.69 -3.97
C ALA A 103 -0.62 9.13 -5.25
N LYS A 104 0.70 9.34 -5.44
CA LYS A 104 1.44 8.80 -6.57
C LYS A 104 1.46 7.27 -6.56
N LEU A 105 1.76 6.68 -5.40
CA LEU A 105 1.80 5.24 -5.23
C LEU A 105 0.45 4.60 -5.58
N ARG A 106 -0.66 5.13 -5.07
CA ARG A 106 -2.01 4.62 -5.38
C ARG A 106 -2.35 4.73 -6.87
N GLY A 107 -1.94 5.84 -7.51
CA GLY A 107 -2.10 6.01 -8.96
C GLY A 107 -1.37 4.94 -9.77
N GLU A 108 -0.14 4.57 -9.39
CA GLU A 108 0.62 3.50 -10.06
C GLU A 108 0.08 2.11 -9.69
N LEU A 109 -0.30 1.88 -8.42
CA LEU A 109 -0.92 0.63 -7.99
C LEU A 109 -2.19 0.33 -8.78
N LYS A 110 -3.09 1.31 -8.99
CA LYS A 110 -4.32 1.14 -9.77
C LYS A 110 -4.06 0.66 -11.20
N LYS A 111 -2.93 1.05 -11.78
CA LYS A 111 -2.52 0.61 -13.12
C LYS A 111 -1.96 -0.82 -13.10
N GLU A 112 -1.09 -1.11 -12.11
CA GLU A 112 -0.37 -2.38 -12.00
C GLU A 112 -1.28 -3.53 -11.56
N THR A 113 -2.33 -3.24 -10.76
CA THR A 113 -3.18 -4.25 -10.13
C THR A 113 -4.56 -4.41 -10.78
N LYS A 114 -4.72 -4.00 -12.06
CA LYS A 114 -6.01 -4.03 -12.77
C LYS A 114 -6.68 -5.41 -12.81
N GLU A 115 -5.89 -6.46 -12.90
CA GLU A 115 -6.36 -7.84 -12.99
C GLU A 115 -6.38 -8.56 -11.63
N ALA A 116 -6.12 -7.83 -10.55
CA ALA A 116 -6.05 -8.37 -9.20
C ALA A 116 -7.12 -7.78 -8.28
N ILE A 117 -7.47 -8.53 -7.25
CA ILE A 117 -8.30 -8.02 -6.15
C ILE A 117 -7.40 -7.22 -5.20
N VAL A 118 -7.79 -5.99 -4.88
CA VAL A 118 -7.06 -5.13 -3.93
C VAL A 118 -7.93 -4.87 -2.71
N MET A 119 -7.48 -5.36 -1.56
CA MET A 119 -8.10 -5.07 -0.26
C MET A 119 -7.22 -4.09 0.51
N ILE A 120 -7.83 -3.00 0.97
CA ILE A 120 -7.14 -1.96 1.75
C ILE A 120 -7.82 -1.82 3.10
N VAL A 121 -7.09 -2.11 4.17
CA VAL A 121 -7.48 -1.69 5.51
C VAL A 121 -6.89 -0.30 5.72
N ALA A 122 -7.74 0.70 5.94
CA ALA A 122 -7.32 2.08 6.06
C ALA A 122 -8.03 2.80 7.20
N GLN A 123 -7.30 3.72 7.82
CA GLN A 123 -7.83 4.68 8.79
C GLN A 123 -8.12 6.04 8.14
N ARG A 124 -7.59 6.29 6.93
CA ARG A 124 -7.79 7.53 6.18
C ARG A 124 -8.81 7.35 5.06
N ILE A 125 -9.84 8.16 5.06
CA ILE A 125 -10.87 8.18 4.01
C ILE A 125 -10.25 8.44 2.63
N SER A 126 -9.29 9.36 2.54
CA SER A 126 -8.59 9.66 1.28
C SER A 126 -7.90 8.46 0.63
N SER A 127 -7.59 7.42 1.39
CA SER A 127 -6.98 6.20 0.86
C SER A 127 -7.99 5.24 0.20
N ILE A 128 -9.28 5.39 0.48
CA ILE A 128 -10.34 4.46 0.05
C ILE A 128 -11.51 5.14 -0.67
N VAL A 129 -11.50 6.46 -0.83
CA VAL A 129 -12.61 7.21 -1.44
C VAL A 129 -12.96 6.71 -2.84
N ASP A 130 -11.97 6.27 -3.62
CA ASP A 130 -12.11 5.74 -4.98
C ASP A 130 -12.28 4.20 -5.03
N ALA A 131 -12.50 3.54 -3.90
CA ALA A 131 -12.69 2.10 -3.89
C ALA A 131 -14.04 1.71 -4.49
N ASP A 132 -14.08 0.61 -5.25
CA ASP A 132 -15.31 0.06 -5.82
C ASP A 132 -16.32 -0.30 -4.73
N ARG A 133 -15.84 -0.71 -3.56
CA ARG A 133 -16.66 -1.06 -2.41
C ARG A 133 -15.91 -0.83 -1.10
N ILE A 134 -16.56 -0.17 -0.17
CA ILE A 134 -16.06 0.11 1.17
C ILE A 134 -16.91 -0.67 2.17
N VAL A 135 -16.26 -1.36 3.12
CA VAL A 135 -16.89 -2.02 4.24
C VAL A 135 -16.58 -1.24 5.49
N VAL A 136 -17.60 -0.78 6.18
CA VAL A 136 -17.47 0.00 7.43
C VAL A 136 -17.67 -0.94 8.61
N LEU A 137 -16.65 -0.97 9.48
CA LEU A 137 -16.68 -1.77 10.71
C LEU A 137 -16.83 -0.86 11.92
N ASN A 138 -17.69 -1.25 12.84
CA ASN A 138 -17.83 -0.63 14.16
C ASN A 138 -18.03 -1.70 15.23
N GLU A 139 -17.22 -1.67 16.27
CA GLU A 139 -17.28 -2.64 17.39
C GLU A 139 -17.34 -4.11 16.92
N GLY A 140 -16.54 -4.46 15.90
CA GLY A 140 -16.46 -5.81 15.36
C GLY A 140 -17.63 -6.20 14.43
N SER A 141 -18.58 -5.29 14.16
CA SER A 141 -19.73 -5.54 13.30
C SER A 141 -19.67 -4.71 12.03
N VAL A 142 -20.19 -5.26 10.92
CA VAL A 142 -20.35 -4.51 9.66
C VAL A 142 -21.57 -3.61 9.78
N VAL A 143 -21.37 -2.29 9.69
CA VAL A 143 -22.42 -1.27 9.81
C VAL A 143 -22.76 -0.57 8.50
N GLY A 144 -21.98 -0.81 7.44
CA GLY A 144 -22.25 -0.27 6.11
C GLY A 144 -21.41 -0.95 5.05
N ILE A 145 -21.95 -1.11 3.85
CA ILE A 145 -21.22 -1.57 2.66
C ILE A 145 -21.73 -0.75 1.48
N GLY A 146 -20.80 -0.16 0.70
CA GLY A 146 -21.16 0.62 -0.48
C GLY A 146 -19.98 1.41 -1.03
N THR A 147 -20.23 2.25 -2.00
CA THR A 147 -19.31 3.28 -2.48
C THR A 147 -19.22 4.42 -1.48
N HIS A 148 -18.22 5.29 -1.64
CA HIS A 148 -18.11 6.50 -0.82
C HIS A 148 -19.42 7.31 -0.80
N GLN A 149 -20.01 7.57 -1.97
CA GLN A 149 -21.24 8.35 -2.09
C GLN A 149 -22.46 7.69 -1.43
N GLU A 150 -22.59 6.37 -1.54
CA GLU A 150 -23.68 5.62 -0.89
C GLU A 150 -23.53 5.68 0.63
N LEU A 151 -22.31 5.50 1.14
CA LEU A 151 -22.04 5.53 2.57
C LEU A 151 -22.16 6.93 3.17
N MET A 152 -21.77 7.96 2.45
CA MET A 152 -22.01 9.36 2.86
C MET A 152 -23.49 9.67 3.07
N LYS A 153 -24.39 9.05 2.30
CA LYS A 153 -25.84 9.22 2.42
C LYS A 153 -26.46 8.29 3.46
N GLY A 154 -26.03 7.02 3.48
CA GLY A 154 -26.72 5.93 4.19
C GLY A 154 -26.05 5.44 5.48
N CYS A 155 -24.78 5.78 5.75
CA CYS A 155 -24.06 5.29 6.91
C CYS A 155 -23.59 6.46 7.81
N GLN A 156 -24.25 6.66 8.94
CA GLN A 156 -23.91 7.77 9.85
C GLN A 156 -22.46 7.68 10.33
N ILE A 157 -21.99 6.51 10.74
CA ILE A 157 -20.62 6.30 11.25
C ILE A 157 -19.59 6.64 10.18
N TYR A 158 -19.80 6.19 8.94
CA TYR A 158 -18.90 6.54 7.85
C TYR A 158 -18.83 8.05 7.61
N ARG A 159 -19.98 8.71 7.61
CA ARG A 159 -20.09 10.15 7.43
C ARG A 159 -19.36 10.91 8.53
N GLU A 160 -19.51 10.51 9.78
CA GLU A 160 -18.81 11.13 10.90
C GLU A 160 -17.29 11.01 10.75
N ILE A 161 -16.79 9.84 10.35
CA ILE A 161 -15.37 9.63 10.07
C ILE A 161 -14.91 10.52 8.90
N ALA A 162 -15.66 10.54 7.81
CA ALA A 162 -15.31 11.34 6.63
C ALA A 162 -15.27 12.85 6.94
N LEU A 163 -16.28 13.38 7.61
CA LEU A 163 -16.35 14.77 8.02
C LEU A 163 -15.23 15.19 8.99
N SER A 164 -14.70 14.24 9.77
CA SER A 164 -13.58 14.51 10.67
C SER A 164 -12.22 14.57 9.95
N GLN A 165 -12.12 14.10 8.72
CA GLN A 165 -10.85 13.92 7.99
C GLN A 165 -10.76 14.70 6.68
N LEU A 166 -11.87 14.97 6.02
CA LEU A 166 -11.93 15.65 4.72
C LEU A 166 -12.17 17.14 4.90
N SER A 167 -11.52 17.96 4.08
CA SER A 167 -11.80 19.39 3.99
C SER A 167 -13.15 19.64 3.30
N GLU A 168 -13.70 20.85 3.46
CA GLU A 168 -14.95 21.24 2.78
C GLU A 168 -14.85 21.12 1.25
N GLU A 169 -13.68 21.41 0.66
CA GLU A 169 -13.44 21.28 -0.77
C GLU A 169 -13.44 19.81 -1.23
N GLU A 170 -12.86 18.91 -0.44
CA GLU A 170 -12.85 17.47 -0.74
C GLU A 170 -14.25 16.86 -0.58
N LEU A 171 -15.05 17.36 0.37
CA LEU A 171 -16.44 16.94 0.55
C LEU A 171 -17.37 17.41 -0.59
N ALA A 172 -17.09 18.57 -1.19
CA ALA A 172 -17.89 19.12 -2.30
C ALA A 172 -17.63 18.36 -3.63
N ASN A 173 -16.48 17.69 -3.75
CA ASN A 173 -16.07 16.94 -4.95
C ASN A 173 -16.32 15.41 -4.83
N ALA A 174 -16.84 14.94 -3.70
CA ALA A 174 -17.12 13.55 -3.38
C ALA A 174 -18.62 13.21 -3.55
#